data_051d2c37d7fa304dcc417aeccf09e501
#
_entry.id   051d2c37d7fa304dcc417aeccf09e501
#
_cell.length_a   1.000
_cell.length_b   1.000
_cell.length_c   1.000
_cell.angle_alpha   90.00
_cell.angle_beta   90.00
_cell.angle_gamma   90.00
#
_symmetry.space_group_name_H-M   'P 1'
#
loop_
_entity.id
_entity.type
_entity.pdbx_description
1 polymer ?
#
loop_
_entity_poly.entity_id
_entity_poly.type
_entity_poly.pdbx_seq_one_letter_code
_entity_poly.pdbx_strand_id
1 'polypeptide(L)'
;MNNLDKIYQEHGLDPFKFSKAYADYLVTLLHQLDHEQIALCINMLEEARQNSNTIFILGNGGSASTASHIGNDFGLAVLKKSNKSSNKSYRALALTDNISVISAIGNDSSFNNIFLD
;
A
#
# COMPACT_ATOMS: atom_id res chain seq x y z
N MET A 1 -19.36 16.99 -8.00
CA MET A 1 -18.32 17.67 -7.22
C MET A 1 -17.96 16.76 -6.05
N ASN A 2 -16.70 16.37 -5.92
CA ASN A 2 -16.25 15.52 -4.81
C ASN A 2 -16.13 16.32 -3.50
N ASN A 3 -15.93 15.64 -2.38
CA ASN A 3 -15.87 16.31 -1.08
C ASN A 3 -14.64 17.23 -0.91
N LEU A 4 -13.52 16.91 -1.58
CA LEU A 4 -12.33 17.77 -1.56
C LEU A 4 -12.57 19.07 -2.30
N ASP A 5 -13.30 19.04 -3.43
CA ASP A 5 -13.66 20.26 -4.14
C ASP A 5 -14.53 21.18 -3.28
N LYS A 6 -15.45 20.61 -2.49
CA LYS A 6 -16.29 21.38 -1.55
C LYS A 6 -15.44 22.06 -0.49
N ILE A 7 -14.55 21.31 0.16
CA ILE A 7 -13.62 21.86 1.16
C ILE A 7 -12.76 22.98 0.57
N TYR A 8 -12.29 22.78 -0.68
CA TYR A 8 -11.50 23.80 -1.37
C TYR A 8 -12.31 25.05 -1.71
N GLN A 9 -13.56 24.89 -2.17
CA GLN A 9 -14.43 26.05 -2.44
C GLN A 9 -14.76 26.86 -1.18
N GLU A 10 -14.95 26.19 -0.05
CA GLU A 10 -15.31 26.85 1.22
C GLU A 10 -14.09 27.48 1.92
N HIS A 11 -12.92 26.88 1.81
CA HIS A 11 -11.76 27.21 2.64
C HIS A 11 -10.46 27.42 1.87
N GLY A 12 -10.42 27.19 0.56
CA GLY A 12 -9.19 27.12 -0.24
C GLY A 12 -8.34 28.41 -0.26
N LEU A 13 -8.96 29.57 0.05
CA LEU A 13 -8.24 30.85 0.17
C LEU A 13 -7.58 31.07 1.54
N ASP A 14 -7.91 30.26 2.53
CA ASP A 14 -7.33 30.29 3.87
C ASP A 14 -6.63 28.96 4.16
N PRO A 15 -5.29 28.88 4.02
CA PRO A 15 -4.54 27.63 4.20
C PRO A 15 -4.74 26.98 5.57
N PHE A 16 -4.93 27.77 6.62
CA PHE A 16 -5.17 27.25 7.96
C PHE A 16 -6.54 26.55 8.05
N LYS A 17 -7.61 27.21 7.58
CA LYS A 17 -8.95 26.61 7.57
C LYS A 17 -9.02 25.41 6.64
N PHE A 18 -8.40 25.51 5.46
CA PHE A 18 -8.35 24.40 4.51
C PHE A 18 -7.65 23.16 5.10
N SER A 19 -6.48 23.33 5.68
CA SER A 19 -5.73 22.21 6.27
C SER A 19 -6.49 21.54 7.42
N LYS A 20 -7.16 22.36 8.26
CA LYS A 20 -8.00 21.83 9.34
C LYS A 20 -9.20 21.05 8.81
N ALA A 21 -9.96 21.63 7.88
CA ALA A 21 -11.12 20.97 7.28
C ALA A 21 -10.73 19.68 6.53
N TYR A 22 -9.58 19.66 5.86
CA TYR A 22 -9.03 18.47 5.22
C TYR A 22 -8.71 17.37 6.23
N ALA A 23 -8.08 17.73 7.35
CA ALA A 23 -7.76 16.76 8.41
C ALA A 23 -9.04 16.17 9.04
N ASP A 24 -10.03 17.00 9.33
CA ASP A 24 -11.34 16.54 9.86
C ASP A 24 -12.06 15.61 8.88
N TYR A 25 -11.98 15.90 7.58
CA TYR A 25 -12.52 15.03 6.53
C TYR A 25 -11.78 13.69 6.46
N LEU A 26 -10.45 13.70 6.56
CA LEU A 26 -9.65 12.47 6.56
C LEU A 26 -10.02 11.56 7.75
N VAL A 27 -10.22 12.13 8.95
CA VAL A 27 -10.69 11.40 10.13
C VAL A 27 -12.06 10.77 9.86
N THR A 28 -12.97 11.51 9.21
CA THR A 28 -14.29 10.98 8.83
C THR A 28 -14.16 9.77 7.91
N LEU A 29 -13.27 9.82 6.92
CA LEU A 29 -13.03 8.68 6.02
C LEU A 29 -12.45 7.48 6.76
N LEU A 30 -11.53 7.68 7.70
CA LEU A 30 -10.97 6.60 8.52
C LEU A 30 -12.03 5.90 9.36
N HIS A 31 -13.01 6.63 9.90
CA HIS A 31 -14.14 6.04 10.64
C HIS A 31 -15.14 5.27 9.76
N GLN A 32 -15.12 5.50 8.45
CA GLN A 32 -15.96 4.78 7.49
C GLN A 32 -15.33 3.50 6.93
N LEU A 33 -14.08 3.19 7.34
CA LEU A 33 -13.43 1.96 6.90
C LEU A 33 -14.19 0.73 7.37
N ASP A 34 -14.30 -0.25 6.48
CA ASP A 34 -14.85 -1.56 6.79
C ASP A 34 -13.84 -2.39 7.59
N HIS A 35 -13.99 -2.40 8.90
CA HIS A 35 -13.08 -3.10 9.80
C HIS A 35 -13.14 -4.63 9.65
N GLU A 36 -14.26 -5.20 9.16
CA GLU A 36 -14.36 -6.62 8.87
C GLU A 36 -13.47 -7.00 7.68
N GLN A 37 -13.50 -6.20 6.61
CA GLN A 37 -12.62 -6.39 5.46
C GLN A 37 -11.15 -6.20 5.82
N ILE A 38 -10.83 -5.27 6.70
CA ILE A 38 -9.45 -5.10 7.22
C ILE A 38 -9.03 -6.36 7.98
N ALA A 39 -9.88 -6.89 8.86
CA ALA A 39 -9.58 -8.10 9.61
C ALA A 39 -9.40 -9.31 8.68
N LEU A 40 -10.23 -9.46 7.65
CA LEU A 40 -10.08 -10.51 6.64
C LEU A 40 -8.73 -10.39 5.91
N CYS A 41 -8.34 -9.20 5.49
CA CYS A 41 -7.05 -8.95 4.85
C CYS A 41 -5.88 -9.36 5.76
N ILE A 42 -5.92 -8.98 7.04
CA ILE A 42 -4.90 -9.36 8.03
C ILE A 42 -4.81 -10.89 8.17
N ASN A 43 -5.95 -11.58 8.25
CA ASN A 43 -6.00 -13.03 8.36
C ASN A 43 -5.43 -13.73 7.11
N MET A 44 -5.72 -13.22 5.91
CA MET A 44 -5.16 -13.75 4.66
C MET A 44 -3.63 -13.59 4.61
N LEU A 45 -3.11 -12.45 5.04
CA LEU A 45 -1.67 -12.23 5.12
C LEU A 45 -1.01 -13.20 6.12
N GLU A 46 -1.63 -13.41 7.28
CA GLU A 46 -1.14 -14.33 8.29
C GLU A 46 -1.20 -15.79 7.81
N GLU A 47 -2.24 -16.20 7.12
CA GLU A 47 -2.35 -17.52 6.47
C GLU A 47 -1.25 -17.71 5.44
N ALA A 48 -1.00 -16.72 4.59
CA ALA A 48 0.09 -16.75 3.62
C ALA A 48 1.46 -16.95 4.31
N ARG A 49 1.67 -16.26 5.45
CA ARG A 49 2.87 -16.43 6.26
C ARG A 49 3.01 -17.85 6.80
N GLN A 50 1.94 -18.39 7.38
CA GLN A 50 1.91 -19.73 7.98
C GLN A 50 2.16 -20.81 6.94
N ASN A 51 1.63 -20.64 5.73
CA ASN A 51 1.79 -21.57 4.61
C ASN A 51 3.08 -21.33 3.81
N SER A 52 3.90 -20.34 4.18
CA SER A 52 5.10 -19.94 3.44
C SER A 52 4.82 -19.53 1.99
N ASN A 53 3.62 -19.00 1.74
CA ASN A 53 3.24 -18.45 0.44
C ASN A 53 3.92 -17.10 0.21
N THR A 54 4.12 -16.75 -1.06
CA THR A 54 4.67 -15.46 -1.44
C THR A 54 3.55 -14.43 -1.58
N ILE A 55 3.75 -13.26 -0.98
CA ILE A 55 2.88 -12.10 -1.10
C ILE A 55 3.53 -11.16 -2.12
N PHE A 56 2.89 -10.96 -3.26
CA PHE A 56 3.34 -10.01 -4.26
C PHE A 56 2.69 -8.66 -4.02
N ILE A 57 3.51 -7.60 -3.98
CA ILE A 57 3.06 -6.23 -3.77
C ILE A 57 3.48 -5.43 -4.99
N LEU A 58 2.54 -4.70 -5.57
CA LEU A 58 2.76 -3.96 -6.81
C LEU A 58 2.02 -2.62 -6.79
N GLY A 59 2.47 -1.68 -7.59
CA GLY A 59 1.88 -0.37 -7.72
C GLY A 59 2.68 0.52 -8.69
N ASN A 60 2.09 1.62 -9.12
CA ASN A 60 2.72 2.60 -9.99
C ASN A 60 2.94 3.92 -9.27
N GLY A 61 3.95 4.69 -9.65
CA GLY A 61 4.24 6.00 -9.08
C GLY A 61 4.44 5.95 -7.56
N GLY A 62 3.66 6.73 -6.80
CA GLY A 62 3.70 6.73 -5.34
C GLY A 62 3.34 5.38 -4.72
N SER A 63 2.43 4.61 -5.36
CA SER A 63 2.10 3.26 -4.91
C SER A 63 3.26 2.27 -5.11
N ALA A 64 4.15 2.48 -6.09
CA ALA A 64 5.36 1.69 -6.23
C ALA A 64 6.30 1.90 -5.03
N SER A 65 6.50 3.15 -4.60
CA SER A 65 7.29 3.45 -3.40
C SER A 65 6.68 2.81 -2.14
N THR A 66 5.36 2.82 -2.02
CA THR A 66 4.64 2.14 -0.93
C THR A 66 4.83 0.63 -1.00
N ALA A 67 4.74 0.02 -2.19
CA ALA A 67 4.95 -1.42 -2.39
C ALA A 67 6.36 -1.84 -1.97
N SER A 68 7.39 -1.09 -2.38
CA SER A 68 8.79 -1.31 -1.99
C SER A 68 8.96 -1.24 -0.47
N HIS A 69 8.36 -0.23 0.17
CA HIS A 69 8.44 -0.04 1.62
C HIS A 69 7.78 -1.19 2.38
N ILE A 70 6.56 -1.59 1.99
CA ILE A 70 5.86 -2.73 2.59
C ILE A 70 6.64 -4.03 2.38
N GLY A 71 7.19 -4.26 1.18
CA GLY A 71 8.03 -5.44 0.89
C GLY A 71 9.23 -5.53 1.83
N ASN A 72 9.91 -4.42 2.06
CA ASN A 72 11.04 -4.34 2.99
C ASN A 72 10.59 -4.55 4.45
N ASP A 73 9.49 -3.93 4.87
CA ASP A 73 9.00 -4.05 6.25
C ASP A 73 8.56 -5.48 6.58
N PHE A 74 7.85 -6.14 5.69
CA PHE A 74 7.43 -7.52 5.87
C PHE A 74 8.61 -8.49 5.80
N GLY A 75 9.57 -8.25 4.88
CA GLY A 75 10.71 -9.13 4.68
C GLY A 75 11.78 -9.02 5.78
N LEU A 76 12.08 -7.82 6.26
CA LEU A 76 13.22 -7.56 7.14
C LEU A 76 12.84 -7.04 8.54
N ALA A 77 11.90 -6.09 8.64
CA ALA A 77 11.64 -5.40 9.89
C ALA A 77 10.85 -6.28 10.87
N VAL A 78 9.92 -7.08 10.39
CA VAL A 78 9.16 -8.04 11.21
C VAL A 78 10.07 -9.10 11.81
N LEU A 79 11.08 -9.56 11.06
CA LEU A 79 12.07 -10.54 11.56
C LEU A 79 12.90 -9.98 12.71
N LYS A 80 13.25 -8.70 12.68
CA LYS A 80 14.08 -8.06 13.72
C LYS A 80 13.31 -7.81 15.01
N LYS A 81 11.98 -7.65 14.93
CA LYS A 81 11.11 -7.31 16.07
C LYS A 81 10.37 -8.50 16.67
N SER A 82 10.21 -9.59 15.92
CA SER A 82 9.54 -10.78 16.45
C SER A 82 10.46 -11.46 17.46
N ASN A 83 10.05 -11.49 18.73
CA ASN A 83 10.66 -12.38 19.71
C ASN A 83 10.54 -13.82 19.19
N LYS A 84 11.61 -14.35 18.70
CA LYS A 84 12.03 -15.75 18.38
C LYS A 84 11.02 -16.93 18.48
N SER A 85 9.72 -16.70 18.70
CA SER A 85 8.74 -17.77 18.94
C SER A 85 8.08 -18.33 17.68
N SER A 86 8.16 -17.67 16.52
CA SER A 86 7.74 -18.24 15.26
C SER A 86 8.88 -18.22 14.24
N ASN A 87 9.28 -19.39 13.76
CA ASN A 87 10.34 -19.56 12.77
C ASN A 87 9.95 -19.13 11.34
N LYS A 88 8.74 -18.58 11.12
CA LYS A 88 8.24 -18.24 9.79
C LYS A 88 8.14 -16.73 9.62
N SER A 89 8.85 -16.20 8.63
CA SER A 89 8.76 -14.82 8.17
C SER A 89 7.76 -14.68 7.04
N TYR A 90 7.29 -13.46 6.78
CA TYR A 90 6.59 -13.15 5.54
C TYR A 90 7.55 -13.26 4.35
N ARG A 91 7.08 -13.85 3.27
CA ARG A 91 7.75 -13.85 1.98
C ARG A 91 7.09 -12.79 1.11
N ALA A 92 7.46 -11.54 1.33
CA ALA A 92 6.92 -10.40 0.59
C ALA A 92 7.90 -9.97 -0.50
N LEU A 93 7.40 -9.75 -1.70
CA LEU A 93 8.16 -9.34 -2.86
C LEU A 93 7.48 -8.16 -3.54
N ALA A 94 8.16 -7.01 -3.58
CA ALA A 94 7.71 -5.86 -4.34
C ALA A 94 8.12 -6.02 -5.81
N LEU A 95 7.15 -6.24 -6.70
CA LEU A 95 7.43 -6.40 -8.13
C LEU A 95 7.91 -5.11 -8.78
N THR A 96 7.62 -3.97 -8.17
CA THR A 96 8.01 -2.64 -8.63
C THR A 96 9.50 -2.34 -8.49
N ASP A 97 10.27 -3.15 -7.75
CA ASP A 97 11.69 -2.91 -7.50
C ASP A 97 12.57 -3.34 -8.69
N ASN A 98 12.07 -4.20 -9.56
CA ASN A 98 12.80 -4.61 -10.76
C ASN A 98 12.53 -3.65 -11.93
N ILE A 99 13.15 -2.47 -11.87
CA ILE A 99 12.99 -1.42 -12.88
C ILE A 99 13.38 -1.91 -14.28
N SER A 100 14.39 -2.78 -14.39
CA SER A 100 14.84 -3.31 -15.68
C SER A 100 13.75 -4.15 -16.35
N VAL A 101 13.07 -5.01 -15.60
CA VAL A 101 11.96 -5.85 -16.13
C VAL A 101 10.78 -4.95 -16.51
N ILE A 102 10.36 -4.06 -15.60
CA ILE A 102 9.23 -3.15 -15.86
C ILE A 102 9.48 -2.30 -17.12
N SER A 103 10.69 -1.74 -17.26
CA SER A 103 11.02 -0.93 -18.42
C SER A 103 11.13 -1.73 -19.72
N ALA A 104 11.65 -2.96 -19.67
CA ALA A 104 11.70 -3.84 -20.83
C ALA A 104 10.29 -4.21 -21.30
N ILE A 105 9.42 -4.70 -20.40
CA ILE A 105 8.03 -5.05 -20.75
C ILE A 105 7.28 -3.81 -21.27
N GLY A 106 7.42 -2.67 -20.59
CA GLY A 106 6.79 -1.42 -21.01
C GLY A 106 7.22 -0.93 -22.39
N ASN A 107 8.48 -1.17 -22.78
CA ASN A 107 9.04 -0.81 -24.10
C ASN A 107 8.72 -1.85 -25.18
N ASP A 108 8.88 -3.13 -24.88
CA ASP A 108 8.84 -4.20 -25.88
C ASP A 108 7.41 -4.74 -26.10
N SER A 109 6.52 -4.57 -25.14
CA SER A 109 5.12 -5.02 -25.17
C SER A 109 4.17 -3.83 -24.97
N SER A 110 3.81 -3.58 -23.71
CA SER A 110 2.90 -2.48 -23.35
C SER A 110 3.04 -2.17 -21.86
N PHE A 111 2.85 -0.90 -21.50
CA PHE A 111 2.78 -0.50 -20.08
C PHE A 111 1.67 -1.23 -19.33
N ASN A 112 0.59 -1.63 -20.01
CA ASN A 112 -0.50 -2.39 -19.37
C ASN A 112 -0.08 -3.81 -18.94
N ASN A 113 1.02 -4.33 -19.48
CA ASN A 113 1.48 -5.70 -19.24
C ASN A 113 2.59 -5.80 -18.19
N ILE A 114 3.08 -4.68 -17.66
CA ILE A 114 4.26 -4.66 -16.75
C ILE A 114 4.15 -5.55 -15.50
N PHE A 115 2.95 -5.98 -15.15
CA PHE A 115 2.69 -6.91 -14.03
C PHE A 115 2.00 -8.20 -14.47
N LEU A 116 1.84 -8.46 -15.79
CA LEU A 116 1.19 -9.65 -16.33
C LEU A 116 2.19 -10.66 -16.89
N ASP A 117 3.30 -10.19 -17.46
CA ASP A 117 4.39 -10.98 -18.04
C ASP A 117 5.55 -11.13 -17.03
#